data_9bf7881a31750aed878a02cc8b966fd9
#
_entry.id   9bf7881a31750aed878a02cc8b966fd9
#
_cell.length_a   1.000
_cell.length_b   1.000
_cell.length_c   1.000
_cell.angle_alpha   90.00
_cell.angle_beta   90.00
_cell.angle_gamma   90.00
#
_symmetry.space_group_name_H-M   'P 1'
#
loop_
_entity.id
_entity.type
_entity.pdbx_description
1 polymer ?
#
loop_
_entity_poly.entity_id
_entity_poly.type
_entity_poly.pdbx_seq_one_letter_code
_entity_poly.pdbx_strand_id
1 'polypeptide(L)'
;MKGLRDLGTYRICFSKPLRGKLISLRLVLKNKIINNKIVRRKSRLVVRGFEQIYGLDYFDTFAGVIRHTTLRVLLALAVKRDWEIEHIDIDTAFLNALLREDTYIAVPDDEVPEI
;
A
#
# COMPACT_ATOMS: atom_id res chain seq x y z
N MET A 1 -12.10 -4.74 6.90
CA MET A 1 -11.37 -3.51 7.25
C MET A 1 -10.87 -3.43 8.70
N LYS A 2 -11.35 -4.29 9.59
CA LYS A 2 -10.95 -4.31 11.01
C LYS A 2 -9.42 -4.20 11.23
N GLY A 3 -8.61 -4.98 10.50
CA GLY A 3 -7.15 -4.95 10.63
C GLY A 3 -6.47 -3.64 10.24
N LEU A 4 -7.01 -2.85 9.33
CA LEU A 4 -6.47 -1.53 8.97
C LEU A 4 -6.75 -0.50 10.07
N ARG A 5 -7.93 -0.61 10.71
CA ARG A 5 -8.32 0.25 11.84
C ARG A 5 -7.42 0.00 13.06
N ASP A 6 -7.18 -1.28 13.34
CA ASP A 6 -6.34 -1.71 14.47
C ASP A 6 -4.89 -1.25 14.33
N LEU A 7 -4.42 -1.07 13.08
CA LEU A 7 -3.10 -0.52 12.74
C LEU A 7 -3.06 1.02 12.72
N GLY A 8 -4.18 1.70 13.00
CA GLY A 8 -4.24 3.16 13.02
C GLY A 8 -3.99 3.82 11.65
N THR A 9 -4.25 3.09 10.54
CA THR A 9 -3.96 3.56 9.18
C THR A 9 -4.84 4.70 8.71
N TYR A 10 -6.00 4.90 9.34
CA TYR A 10 -6.89 6.01 9.04
C TYR A 10 -7.69 6.44 10.28
N ARG A 11 -8.19 7.64 10.23
CA ARG A 11 -9.08 8.23 11.24
C ARG A 11 -10.37 8.69 10.57
N ILE A 12 -11.50 8.37 11.17
CA ILE A 12 -12.80 8.85 10.68
C ILE A 12 -12.96 10.32 11.06
N CYS A 13 -13.28 11.16 10.07
CA CYS A 13 -13.59 12.57 10.25
C CYS A 13 -15.01 12.83 9.76
N PHE A 14 -15.80 13.56 10.56
CA PHE A 14 -17.18 13.95 10.20
C PHE A 14 -17.25 15.33 9.50
N SER A 15 -16.14 16.05 9.46
CA SER A 15 -16.04 17.35 8.79
C SER A 15 -15.55 17.18 7.36
N LYS A 16 -16.19 17.90 6.43
CA LYS A 16 -15.71 17.97 5.05
C LYS A 16 -14.35 18.66 5.01
N PRO A 17 -13.37 18.14 4.26
CA PRO A 17 -12.08 18.80 4.11
C PRO A 17 -12.25 20.21 3.57
N LEU A 18 -11.53 21.18 4.14
CA LEU A 18 -11.55 22.59 3.72
C LEU A 18 -11.05 22.77 2.28
N ARG A 19 -10.22 21.85 1.81
CA ARG A 19 -9.64 21.87 0.46
C ARG A 19 -9.69 20.47 -0.13
N GLY A 20 -10.15 20.38 -1.37
CA GLY A 20 -10.01 19.20 -2.19
C GLY A 20 -11.26 18.32 -2.27
N LYS A 21 -11.18 17.39 -3.20
CA LYS A 21 -12.16 16.34 -3.48
C LYS A 21 -11.81 15.13 -2.61
N LEU A 22 -12.83 14.42 -2.12
CA LEU A 22 -12.62 13.11 -1.51
C LEU A 22 -12.15 12.13 -2.58
N ILE A 23 -11.08 11.41 -2.27
CA ILE A 23 -10.54 10.39 -3.15
C ILE A 23 -11.30 9.10 -2.93
N SER A 24 -11.73 8.46 -4.01
CA SER A 24 -12.50 7.24 -3.91
C SER A 24 -11.61 6.02 -3.67
N LEU A 25 -12.20 4.98 -3.05
CA LEU A 25 -11.56 3.70 -2.78
C LEU A 25 -12.04 2.62 -3.75
N ARG A 26 -11.19 1.64 -3.99
CA ARG A 26 -11.53 0.43 -4.74
C ARG A 26 -11.02 -0.80 -4.00
N LEU A 27 -11.92 -1.75 -3.78
CA LEU A 27 -11.55 -3.08 -3.29
C LEU A 27 -11.09 -3.96 -4.48
N VAL A 28 -9.87 -4.45 -4.40
CA VAL A 28 -9.30 -5.37 -5.39
C VAL A 28 -9.20 -6.74 -4.76
N LEU A 29 -9.97 -7.69 -5.30
CA LEU A 29 -9.97 -9.08 -4.87
C LEU A 29 -9.12 -9.90 -5.84
N LYS A 30 -8.23 -10.73 -5.31
CA LYS A 30 -7.40 -11.64 -6.10
C LYS A 30 -7.29 -13.01 -5.42
N ASN A 31 -7.58 -14.07 -6.17
CA ASN A 31 -7.36 -15.44 -5.73
C ASN A 31 -5.99 -15.93 -6.21
N LYS A 32 -5.22 -16.52 -5.30
CA LYS A 32 -4.04 -17.30 -5.67
C LYS A 32 -4.49 -18.73 -5.96
N ILE A 33 -4.33 -19.15 -7.20
CA ILE A 33 -4.72 -20.49 -7.66
C ILE A 33 -3.44 -21.29 -7.91
N ILE A 34 -3.35 -22.49 -7.32
CA ILE A 34 -2.28 -23.48 -7.56
C ILE A 34 -2.99 -24.80 -7.83
N ASN A 35 -2.63 -25.49 -8.92
CA ASN A 35 -3.23 -26.76 -9.33
C ASN A 35 -4.77 -26.71 -9.36
N ASN A 36 -5.33 -25.68 -9.96
CA ASN A 36 -6.77 -25.42 -10.08
C ASN A 36 -7.54 -25.29 -8.75
N LYS A 37 -6.82 -25.12 -7.62
CA LYS A 37 -7.41 -24.88 -6.28
C LYS A 37 -7.06 -23.49 -5.79
N ILE A 38 -8.06 -22.81 -5.19
CA ILE A 38 -7.83 -21.53 -4.53
C ILE A 38 -7.07 -21.79 -3.23
N VAL A 39 -5.78 -21.41 -3.21
CA VAL A 39 -4.91 -21.59 -2.04
C VAL A 39 -4.97 -20.40 -1.11
N ARG A 40 -5.21 -19.19 -1.64
CA ARG A 40 -5.29 -17.96 -0.85
C ARG A 40 -6.17 -16.92 -1.53
N ARG A 41 -7.06 -16.32 -0.76
CA ARG A 41 -7.79 -15.12 -1.17
C ARG A 41 -7.06 -13.89 -0.66
N LYS A 42 -6.81 -12.92 -1.52
CA LYS A 42 -6.14 -11.65 -1.18
C LYS A 42 -7.05 -10.50 -1.55
N SER A 43 -7.36 -9.68 -0.56
CA SER A 43 -8.09 -8.42 -0.75
C SER A 43 -7.13 -7.24 -0.52
N ARG A 44 -7.27 -6.21 -1.33
CA ARG A 44 -6.55 -4.95 -1.17
C ARG A 44 -7.51 -3.80 -1.30
N LEU A 45 -7.49 -2.91 -0.33
CA LEU A 45 -8.14 -1.62 -0.44
C LEU A 45 -7.15 -0.66 -1.11
N VAL A 46 -7.55 -0.07 -2.22
CA VAL A 46 -6.67 0.78 -3.05
C VAL A 46 -7.34 2.12 -3.26
N VAL A 47 -6.60 3.18 -3.00
CA VAL A 47 -6.98 4.55 -3.34
C VAL A 47 -6.86 4.73 -4.86
N ARG A 48 -7.80 5.42 -5.49
CA ARG A 48 -7.73 5.75 -6.91
C ARG A 48 -6.76 6.91 -7.13
N GLY A 49 -5.48 6.60 -7.34
CA GLY A 49 -4.40 7.56 -7.45
C GLY A 49 -4.58 8.60 -8.57
N PHE A 50 -5.34 8.28 -9.63
CA PHE A 50 -5.64 9.24 -10.71
C PHE A 50 -6.58 10.38 -10.28
N GLU A 51 -7.21 10.27 -9.10
CA GLU A 51 -8.02 11.34 -8.51
C GLU A 51 -7.19 12.28 -7.65
N GLN A 52 -5.95 11.91 -7.32
CA GLN A 52 -5.02 12.71 -6.52
C GLN A 52 -4.45 13.87 -7.33
N ILE A 53 -4.23 14.99 -6.66
CA ILE A 53 -3.73 16.25 -7.24
C ILE A 53 -2.29 16.44 -6.78
N TYR A 54 -1.36 16.58 -7.75
CA TYR A 54 0.02 16.91 -7.46
C TYR A 54 0.12 18.27 -6.75
N GLY A 55 0.97 18.34 -5.74
CA GLY A 55 1.16 19.56 -4.93
C GLY A 55 0.12 19.74 -3.81
N LEU A 56 -0.87 18.84 -3.72
CA LEU A 56 -1.89 18.83 -2.68
C LEU A 56 -1.95 17.49 -1.96
N ASP A 57 -2.19 16.40 -2.71
CA ASP A 57 -2.34 15.04 -2.16
C ASP A 57 -1.03 14.26 -2.21
N TYR A 58 -0.08 14.67 -3.03
CA TYR A 58 1.25 14.09 -3.13
C TYR A 58 2.25 15.05 -3.77
N PHE A 59 3.54 14.89 -3.45
CA PHE A 59 4.64 15.68 -4.01
C PHE A 59 5.65 14.81 -4.74
N ASP A 60 5.69 13.51 -4.44
CA ASP A 60 6.61 12.57 -5.05
C ASP A 60 5.91 11.23 -5.30
N THR A 61 6.21 10.61 -6.44
CA THR A 61 5.68 9.29 -6.81
C THR A 61 6.77 8.26 -7.07
N PHE A 62 8.04 8.66 -6.95
CA PHE A 62 9.15 7.78 -7.26
C PHE A 62 9.58 6.96 -6.04
N ALA A 63 9.49 5.63 -6.17
CA ALA A 63 10.11 4.69 -5.26
C ALA A 63 11.21 3.93 -6.02
N GLY A 64 12.44 3.99 -5.53
CA GLY A 64 13.56 3.30 -6.14
C GLY A 64 13.37 1.78 -6.09
N VAL A 65 13.37 1.13 -7.26
CA VAL A 65 13.37 -0.32 -7.38
C VAL A 65 14.67 -0.77 -8.02
N ILE A 66 15.33 -1.73 -7.41
CA ILE A 66 16.57 -2.30 -7.95
C ILE A 66 16.31 -2.98 -9.30
N ARG A 67 17.19 -2.74 -10.28
CA ARG A 67 17.14 -3.45 -11.56
C ARG A 67 17.58 -4.90 -11.37
N HIS A 68 16.94 -5.83 -12.06
CA HIS A 68 17.30 -7.25 -12.00
C HIS A 68 18.75 -7.54 -12.38
N THR A 69 19.32 -6.77 -13.31
CA THR A 69 20.74 -6.88 -13.67
C THR A 69 21.65 -6.53 -12.51
N THR A 70 21.38 -5.44 -11.79
CA THR A 70 22.13 -5.03 -10.61
C THR A 70 22.03 -6.09 -9.50
N LEU A 71 20.84 -6.62 -9.26
CA LEU A 71 20.64 -7.69 -8.29
C LEU A 71 21.48 -8.93 -8.64
N ARG A 72 21.48 -9.36 -9.91
CA ARG A 72 22.28 -10.51 -10.37
C ARG A 72 23.79 -10.28 -10.19
N VAL A 73 24.28 -9.06 -10.48
CA VAL A 73 25.69 -8.72 -10.27
C VAL A 73 26.05 -8.79 -8.79
N LEU A 74 25.19 -8.24 -7.91
CA LEU A 74 25.42 -8.31 -6.46
C LEU A 74 25.44 -9.74 -5.94
N LEU A 75 24.51 -10.59 -6.40
CA LEU A 75 24.48 -12.01 -6.03
C LEU A 75 25.72 -12.76 -6.50
N ALA A 76 26.18 -12.52 -7.74
CA ALA A 76 27.41 -13.11 -8.26
C ALA A 76 28.65 -12.67 -7.47
N LEU A 77 28.69 -11.41 -7.07
CA LEU A 77 29.77 -10.88 -6.26
C LEU A 77 29.76 -11.46 -4.84
N ALA A 78 28.58 -11.61 -4.25
CA ALA A 78 28.40 -12.22 -2.95
C ALA A 78 28.92 -13.67 -2.93
N VAL A 79 28.55 -14.46 -3.94
CA VAL A 79 29.07 -15.84 -4.10
C VAL A 79 30.60 -15.83 -4.27
N LYS A 80 31.15 -14.94 -5.11
CA LYS A 80 32.60 -14.87 -5.34
C LYS A 80 33.38 -14.49 -4.09
N ARG A 81 32.78 -13.70 -3.19
CA ARG A 81 33.42 -13.22 -1.96
C ARG A 81 33.00 -13.96 -0.70
N ASP A 82 32.23 -15.04 -0.87
CA ASP A 82 31.67 -15.84 0.25
C ASP A 82 30.92 -14.98 1.27
N TRP A 83 30.06 -14.06 0.78
CA TRP A 83 29.22 -13.24 1.63
C TRP A 83 27.94 -14.00 2.00
N GLU A 84 27.52 -13.86 3.24
CA GLU A 84 26.21 -14.32 3.66
C GLU A 84 25.13 -13.42 3.06
N ILE A 85 24.04 -14.04 2.61
CA ILE A 85 22.88 -13.34 2.02
C ILE A 85 21.66 -13.59 2.88
N GLU A 86 21.07 -12.53 3.41
CA GLU A 86 19.81 -12.60 4.13
C GLU A 86 18.68 -12.00 3.29
N HIS A 87 17.52 -12.62 3.34
CA HIS A 87 16.30 -12.13 2.72
C HIS A 87 15.31 -11.72 3.80
N ILE A 88 14.96 -10.44 3.80
CA ILE A 88 14.02 -9.84 4.76
C ILE A 88 12.78 -9.39 4.01
N ASP A 89 11.60 -9.78 4.48
CA ASP A 89 10.31 -9.29 4.01
C ASP A 89 9.62 -8.53 5.14
N ILE A 90 9.13 -7.33 4.85
CA ILE A 90 8.45 -6.49 5.83
C ILE A 90 6.95 -6.63 5.63
N ASP A 91 6.29 -7.24 6.60
CA ASP A 91 4.84 -7.35 6.59
C ASP A 91 4.18 -5.97 6.59
N THR A 92 3.24 -5.77 5.68
CA THR A 92 2.50 -4.50 5.55
C THR A 92 3.38 -3.25 5.49
N ALA A 93 4.52 -3.32 4.78
CA ALA A 93 5.55 -2.28 4.74
C ALA A 93 5.01 -0.85 4.56
N PHE A 94 4.04 -0.66 3.65
CA PHE A 94 3.43 0.66 3.41
C PHE A 94 2.66 1.22 4.60
N LEU A 95 2.16 0.37 5.51
CA LEU A 95 1.42 0.80 6.69
C LEU A 95 2.34 1.20 7.84
N ASN A 96 3.62 0.91 7.76
CA ASN A 96 4.63 1.31 8.74
C ASN A 96 5.19 2.71 8.48
N ALA A 97 4.89 3.32 7.32
CA ALA A 97 5.31 4.67 6.98
C ALA A 97 4.20 5.68 7.31
N LEU A 98 4.57 6.78 7.95
CA LEU A 98 3.64 7.88 8.19
C LEU A 98 3.45 8.68 6.91
N LEU A 99 2.19 8.97 6.59
CA LEU A 99 1.85 9.90 5.53
C LEU A 99 2.14 11.32 5.99
N ARG A 100 2.80 12.12 5.16
CA ARG A 100 3.16 13.50 5.49
C ARG A 100 2.03 14.47 5.20
N GLU A 101 1.22 14.14 4.21
CA GLU A 101 0.11 14.94 3.72
C GLU A 101 -1.23 14.39 4.24
N ASP A 102 -2.13 15.30 4.64
CA ASP A 102 -3.49 14.91 5.03
C ASP A 102 -4.30 14.55 3.78
N THR A 103 -4.45 13.27 3.53
CA THR A 103 -5.24 12.75 2.41
C THR A 103 -6.62 12.31 2.89
N TYR A 104 -7.66 12.85 2.28
CA TYR A 104 -9.04 12.54 2.63
C TYR A 104 -9.64 11.56 1.64
N ILE A 105 -10.14 10.45 2.16
CA ILE A 105 -10.75 9.38 1.38
C ILE A 105 -12.23 9.23 1.70
N ALA A 106 -13.04 8.86 0.70
CA ALA A 106 -14.43 8.51 0.93
C ALA A 106 -14.52 7.23 1.76
N VAL A 107 -15.29 7.27 2.84
CA VAL A 107 -15.55 6.05 3.65
C VAL A 107 -16.46 5.14 2.84
N PRO A 108 -16.16 3.82 2.75
CA PRO A 108 -17.09 2.85 2.17
C PRO A 108 -18.39 2.79 2.97
N ASP A 109 -19.50 2.58 2.29
CA ASP A 109 -20.85 2.61 2.88
C ASP A 109 -21.03 1.59 4.01
N ASP A 110 -20.31 0.48 3.98
CA ASP A 110 -20.30 -0.58 4.98
C ASP A 110 -19.51 -0.26 6.26
N GLU A 111 -18.79 0.87 6.28
CA GLU A 111 -17.99 1.33 7.44
C GLU A 111 -18.47 2.65 8.06
N VAL A 112 -19.55 3.22 7.55
CA VAL A 112 -20.13 4.42 8.16
C VAL A 112 -20.71 4.00 9.51
N PRO A 113 -20.22 4.55 10.64
CA PRO A 113 -20.83 4.24 11.94
C PRO A 113 -22.28 4.72 11.94
N GLU A 114 -23.20 3.87 12.36
CA GLU A 114 -24.57 4.31 12.67
C GLU A 114 -24.48 5.37 13.77
N ILE A 115 -25.00 6.56 13.47
CA ILE A 115 -25.06 7.71 14.37
C ILE A 115 -26.28 7.54 15.30
#